data_bed0840572daa242b09bed9ca0d9e77f
#
_entry.id   bed0840572daa242b09bed9ca0d9e77f
#
_cell.length_a   1.000
_cell.length_b   1.000
_cell.length_c   1.000
_cell.angle_alpha   90.00
_cell.angle_beta   90.00
_cell.angle_gamma   90.00
#
_symmetry.space_group_name_H-M   'P 1'
#
loop_
_entity.id
_entity.type
_entity.pdbx_description
1 polymer ?
#
loop_
_entity_poly.entity_id
_entity_poly.type
_entity_poly.pdbx_seq_one_letter_code
_entity_poly.pdbx_strand_id
1 'polypeptide(L)'
;FETVDSMGANFINSCLEAIAKEFRSDAIEIVMSILSNYVPECLVRAEVTCNIEELGGEDPQQFAKKFHQAVQIAGVEPHRAVTHNKGIMNGIDAVVLATGNDFRAIEAMMV
;
A
#
# COMPACT_ATOMS: atom_id res chain seq x y z
N PHE A 1 -8.69 2.46 18.81
CA PHE A 1 -7.57 1.70 19.37
C PHE A 1 -6.26 2.26 18.83
N GLU A 2 -5.26 2.35 19.68
CA GLU A 2 -3.90 2.65 19.27
C GLU A 2 -3.12 1.35 19.21
N THR A 3 -2.65 1.00 18.03
CA THR A 3 -1.97 -0.28 17.75
C THR A 3 -0.48 -0.12 17.49
N VAL A 4 0.05 1.09 17.73
CA VAL A 4 1.45 1.48 17.54
C VAL A 4 1.88 1.21 16.09
N ASP A 5 2.89 0.37 15.86
CA ASP A 5 3.44 0.07 14.53
C ASP A 5 2.71 -1.07 13.79
N SER A 6 1.68 -1.65 14.41
CA SER A 6 0.89 -2.72 13.79
C SER A 6 -0.49 -2.23 13.36
N MET A 7 -1.05 -2.82 12.33
CA MET A 7 -2.45 -2.60 11.95
C MET A 7 -3.42 -3.13 13.03
N GLY A 8 -3.03 -4.16 13.79
CA GLY A 8 -3.84 -4.73 14.87
C GLY A 8 -5.10 -5.46 14.39
N ALA A 9 -5.14 -5.92 13.14
CA ALA A 9 -6.35 -6.43 12.49
C ALA A 9 -7.07 -7.53 13.28
N ASN A 10 -6.36 -8.55 13.73
CA ASN A 10 -6.96 -9.66 14.46
C ASN A 10 -7.53 -9.22 15.81
N PHE A 11 -6.80 -8.38 16.54
CA PHE A 11 -7.25 -7.83 17.82
C PHE A 11 -8.50 -6.96 17.64
N ILE A 12 -8.49 -6.05 16.68
CA ILE A 12 -9.62 -5.15 16.40
C ILE A 12 -10.86 -5.95 15.98
N ASN A 13 -10.70 -6.93 15.08
CA ASN A 13 -11.81 -7.79 14.67
C ASN A 13 -12.40 -8.57 15.85
N SER A 14 -11.58 -9.10 16.75
CA SER A 14 -12.06 -9.79 17.94
C SER A 14 -12.86 -8.86 18.86
N CYS A 15 -12.43 -7.61 19.01
CA CYS A 15 -13.18 -6.59 19.76
C CYS A 15 -14.51 -6.26 19.09
N LEU A 16 -14.53 -6.08 17.77
CA LEU A 16 -15.73 -5.78 17.00
C LEU A 16 -16.75 -6.93 17.08
N GLU A 17 -16.29 -8.17 16.98
CA GLU A 17 -17.16 -9.35 17.14
C GLU A 17 -17.73 -9.46 18.56
N ALA A 18 -16.95 -9.16 19.59
CA ALA A 18 -17.42 -9.14 20.97
C ALA A 18 -18.50 -8.06 21.17
N ILE A 19 -18.27 -6.86 20.65
CA ILE A 19 -19.26 -5.77 20.69
C ILE A 19 -20.53 -6.16 19.92
N ALA A 20 -20.39 -6.75 18.74
CA ALA A 20 -21.53 -7.18 17.93
C ALA A 20 -22.43 -8.16 18.67
N LYS A 21 -21.89 -9.05 19.52
CA LYS A 21 -22.67 -9.98 20.34
C LYS A 21 -23.56 -9.27 21.33
N GLU A 22 -23.10 -8.16 21.92
CA GLU A 22 -23.87 -7.36 22.88
C GLU A 22 -25.05 -6.63 22.23
N PHE A 23 -24.93 -6.30 20.93
CA PHE A 23 -26.00 -5.64 20.18
C PHE A 23 -27.00 -6.59 19.50
N ARG A 24 -26.75 -7.91 19.51
CA ARG A 24 -27.60 -8.88 18.84
C ARG A 24 -28.89 -9.04 19.61
N SER A 25 -30.03 -8.79 18.96
CA SER A 25 -31.39 -8.98 19.50
C SER A 25 -32.38 -9.33 18.39
N ASP A 26 -33.59 -9.67 18.73
CA ASP A 26 -34.65 -9.94 17.74
C ASP A 26 -34.99 -8.72 16.86
N ALA A 27 -34.64 -7.52 17.31
CA ALA A 27 -34.87 -6.27 16.61
C ALA A 27 -33.63 -5.77 15.80
N ILE A 28 -32.44 -6.37 15.99
CA ILE A 28 -31.18 -5.92 15.38
C ILE A 28 -30.50 -7.08 14.70
N GLU A 29 -30.36 -6.97 13.38
CA GLU A 29 -29.57 -7.88 12.56
C GLU A 29 -28.17 -7.32 12.37
N ILE A 30 -27.15 -8.11 12.72
CA ILE A 30 -25.74 -7.76 12.48
C ILE A 30 -25.34 -8.33 11.11
N VAL A 31 -25.14 -7.45 10.14
CA VAL A 31 -24.76 -7.84 8.77
C VAL A 31 -23.28 -8.16 8.68
N MET A 32 -22.42 -7.36 9.32
CA MET A 32 -20.98 -7.60 9.37
C MET A 32 -20.34 -6.93 10.59
N SER A 33 -19.18 -7.46 10.98
CA SER A 33 -18.38 -6.93 12.08
C SER A 33 -16.91 -7.11 11.70
N ILE A 34 -16.35 -6.14 10.97
CA ILE A 34 -15.00 -6.20 10.42
C ILE A 34 -14.36 -4.81 10.43
N LEU A 35 -13.03 -4.74 10.63
CA LEU A 35 -12.31 -3.48 10.51
C LEU A 35 -12.21 -3.03 9.04
N SER A 36 -11.93 -1.74 8.84
CA SER A 36 -11.55 -1.20 7.54
C SER A 36 -10.04 -1.22 7.36
N ASN A 37 -9.56 -1.50 6.14
CA ASN A 37 -8.16 -1.29 5.75
C ASN A 37 -7.84 0.19 5.45
N TYR A 38 -8.81 1.09 5.56
CA TYR A 38 -8.60 2.51 5.33
C TYR A 38 -7.84 3.12 6.52
N VAL A 39 -6.53 3.29 6.37
CA VAL A 39 -5.59 3.80 7.38
C VAL A 39 -4.69 4.91 6.82
N PRO A 40 -5.26 6.06 6.43
CA PRO A 40 -4.55 7.11 5.68
C PRO A 40 -3.36 7.73 6.42
N GLU A 41 -3.29 7.56 7.74
CA GLU A 41 -2.19 8.08 8.57
C GLU A 41 -1.04 7.07 8.75
N CYS A 42 -1.25 5.78 8.39
CA CYS A 42 -0.22 4.75 8.47
C CYS A 42 0.65 4.78 7.20
N LEU A 43 1.59 5.71 7.15
CA LEU A 43 2.43 5.95 5.99
C LEU A 43 3.89 5.60 6.26
N VAL A 44 4.52 4.94 5.29
CA VAL A 44 5.98 4.76 5.22
C VAL A 44 6.49 5.53 4.02
N ARG A 45 7.47 6.41 4.24
CA ARG A 45 8.17 7.12 3.16
C ARG A 45 9.60 6.60 3.07
N ALA A 46 9.98 6.17 1.88
CA ALA A 46 11.37 5.87 1.54
C ALA A 46 11.85 6.81 0.44
N GLU A 47 13.02 7.41 0.61
CA GLU A 47 13.61 8.34 -0.34
C GLU A 47 15.06 7.94 -0.59
N VAL A 48 15.44 7.88 -1.88
CA VAL A 48 16.81 7.58 -2.30
C VAL A 48 17.26 8.68 -3.26
N THR A 49 18.45 9.21 -3.00
CA THR A 49 19.07 10.23 -3.84
C THR A 49 20.45 9.76 -4.25
N CYS A 50 20.80 9.91 -5.52
CA CYS A 50 22.14 9.65 -6.03
C CYS A 50 22.50 10.65 -7.14
N ASN A 51 23.79 10.79 -7.43
CA ASN A 51 24.22 11.52 -8.61
C ASN A 51 23.91 10.73 -9.89
N ILE A 52 23.69 11.44 -11.00
CA ILE A 52 23.35 10.78 -12.27
C ILE A 52 24.43 9.78 -12.70
N GLU A 53 25.69 10.10 -12.46
CA GLU A 53 26.86 9.26 -12.79
C GLU A 53 26.84 7.91 -12.05
N GLU A 54 26.18 7.85 -10.89
CA GLU A 54 26.05 6.64 -10.07
C GLU A 54 24.97 5.67 -10.59
N LEU A 55 24.12 6.11 -11.52
CA LEU A 55 23.11 5.25 -12.14
C LEU A 55 23.70 4.14 -13.01
N GLY A 56 24.99 4.26 -13.37
CA GLY A 56 25.70 3.25 -14.18
C GLY A 56 25.26 3.22 -15.64
N GLY A 57 25.73 2.19 -16.36
CA GLY A 57 25.48 2.03 -17.80
C GLY A 57 26.44 2.84 -18.66
N GLU A 58 26.27 2.76 -19.99
CA GLU A 58 27.14 3.43 -20.97
C GLU A 58 26.87 4.94 -21.04
N ASP A 59 25.62 5.37 -20.82
CA ASP A 59 25.22 6.78 -20.83
C ASP A 59 24.19 7.07 -19.71
N PRO A 60 24.68 7.36 -18.49
CA PRO A 60 23.83 7.66 -17.35
C PRO A 60 22.91 8.88 -17.57
N GLN A 61 23.36 9.88 -18.30
CA GLN A 61 22.57 11.09 -18.61
C GLN A 61 21.37 10.75 -19.49
N GLN A 62 21.58 9.95 -20.54
CA GLN A 62 20.50 9.51 -21.39
C GLN A 62 19.53 8.59 -20.64
N PHE A 63 20.05 7.71 -19.80
CA PHE A 63 19.23 6.84 -18.94
C PHE A 63 18.31 7.67 -18.03
N ALA A 64 18.86 8.63 -17.28
CA ALA A 64 18.11 9.50 -16.40
C ALA A 64 17.01 10.26 -17.15
N LYS A 65 17.31 10.80 -18.34
CA LYS A 65 16.33 11.48 -19.19
C LYS A 65 15.19 10.56 -19.62
N LYS A 66 15.49 9.37 -20.11
CA LYS A 66 14.47 8.39 -20.53
C LYS A 66 13.62 7.89 -19.37
N PHE A 67 14.24 7.67 -18.22
CA PHE A 67 13.55 7.28 -17.00
C PHE A 67 12.53 8.37 -16.59
N HIS A 68 12.97 9.62 -16.52
CA HIS A 68 12.09 10.75 -16.22
C HIS A 68 10.92 10.85 -17.20
N GLN A 69 11.18 10.73 -18.52
CA GLN A 69 10.13 10.74 -19.54
C GLN A 69 9.13 9.59 -19.37
N ALA A 70 9.59 8.40 -19.02
CA ALA A 70 8.73 7.24 -18.79
C ALA A 70 7.77 7.46 -17.61
N VAL A 71 8.25 8.10 -16.54
CA VAL A 71 7.41 8.50 -15.39
C VAL A 71 6.40 9.57 -15.79
N GLN A 72 6.83 10.57 -16.55
CA GLN A 72 5.92 11.62 -17.05
C GLN A 72 4.80 11.05 -17.95
N ILE A 73 5.12 10.10 -18.81
CA ILE A 73 4.12 9.42 -19.66
C ILE A 73 3.09 8.69 -18.80
N ALA A 74 3.54 8.00 -17.75
CA ALA A 74 2.63 7.34 -16.81
C ALA A 74 1.73 8.33 -16.06
N GLY A 75 2.17 9.58 -15.88
CA GLY A 75 1.36 10.63 -15.24
C GLY A 75 0.23 11.19 -16.11
N VAL A 76 0.26 10.97 -17.42
CA VAL A 76 -0.72 11.56 -18.37
C VAL A 76 -1.49 10.54 -19.19
N GLU A 77 -1.02 9.28 -19.25
CA GLU A 77 -1.62 8.22 -20.07
C GLU A 77 -2.11 7.06 -19.16
N PRO A 78 -3.45 6.87 -19.03
CA PRO A 78 -4.03 5.91 -18.08
C PRO A 78 -3.58 4.45 -18.28
N HIS A 79 -3.48 3.98 -19.51
CA HIS A 79 -3.04 2.60 -19.79
C HIS A 79 -1.58 2.38 -19.34
N ARG A 80 -0.76 3.41 -19.51
CA ARG A 80 0.63 3.37 -19.02
C ARG A 80 0.68 3.51 -17.50
N ALA A 81 -0.17 4.33 -16.90
CA ALA A 81 -0.26 4.49 -15.46
C ALA A 81 -0.56 3.16 -14.75
N VAL A 82 -1.57 2.42 -15.22
CA VAL A 82 -1.92 1.10 -14.67
C VAL A 82 -0.74 0.12 -14.73
N THR A 83 -0.03 0.09 -15.87
CA THR A 83 1.15 -0.77 -16.05
C THR A 83 2.31 -0.33 -15.15
N HIS A 84 2.48 0.98 -14.98
CA HIS A 84 3.50 1.57 -14.10
C HIS A 84 3.23 1.22 -12.62
N ASN A 85 2.00 1.40 -12.17
CA ASN A 85 1.58 1.04 -10.81
C ASN A 85 1.81 -0.43 -10.51
N LYS A 86 1.45 -1.33 -11.43
CA LYS A 86 1.74 -2.76 -11.29
C LYS A 86 3.25 -3.02 -11.12
N GLY A 87 4.09 -2.29 -11.85
CA GLY A 87 5.54 -2.38 -11.73
C GLY A 87 6.06 -1.91 -10.36
N ILE A 88 5.52 -0.80 -9.85
CA ILE A 88 5.84 -0.28 -8.50
C ILE A 88 5.44 -1.30 -7.44
N MET A 89 4.23 -1.85 -7.53
CA MET A 89 3.72 -2.82 -6.56
C MET A 89 4.57 -4.10 -6.49
N ASN A 90 5.20 -4.54 -7.57
CA ASN A 90 6.14 -5.67 -7.51
C ASN A 90 7.27 -5.46 -6.49
N GLY A 91 7.79 -4.23 -6.40
CA GLY A 91 8.83 -3.89 -5.43
C GLY A 91 8.28 -3.75 -4.00
N ILE A 92 7.16 -3.08 -3.85
CA ILE A 92 6.50 -2.88 -2.55
C ILE A 92 6.10 -4.23 -1.95
N ASP A 93 5.42 -5.08 -2.70
CA ASP A 93 4.96 -6.40 -2.26
C ASP A 93 6.12 -7.31 -1.84
N ALA A 94 7.25 -7.25 -2.55
CA ALA A 94 8.43 -8.01 -2.19
C ALA A 94 8.94 -7.64 -0.79
N VAL A 95 8.96 -6.35 -0.44
CA VAL A 95 9.38 -5.87 0.89
C VAL A 95 8.32 -6.23 1.94
N VAL A 96 7.03 -6.02 1.64
CA VAL A 96 5.91 -6.33 2.53
C VAL A 96 5.91 -7.81 2.91
N LEU A 97 6.07 -8.71 1.93
CA LEU A 97 6.16 -10.14 2.15
C LEU A 97 7.42 -10.53 2.93
N ALA A 98 8.57 -9.96 2.60
CA ALA A 98 9.84 -10.22 3.28
C ALA A 98 9.81 -9.81 4.76
N THR A 99 8.99 -8.82 5.11
CA THR A 99 8.78 -8.34 6.48
C THR A 99 7.60 -9.01 7.20
N GLY A 100 6.97 -10.02 6.59
CA GLY A 100 5.88 -10.80 7.19
C GLY A 100 4.54 -10.06 7.26
N ASN A 101 4.31 -9.07 6.40
CA ASN A 101 3.09 -8.28 6.35
C ASN A 101 2.14 -8.74 5.23
N ASP A 102 0.90 -8.27 5.27
CA ASP A 102 -0.14 -8.61 4.28
C ASP A 102 -0.13 -7.60 3.11
N PHE A 103 0.40 -8.04 1.96
CA PHE A 103 0.47 -7.21 0.75
C PHE A 103 -0.91 -6.81 0.23
N ARG A 104 -1.95 -7.64 0.42
CA ARG A 104 -3.31 -7.33 -0.02
C ARG A 104 -3.91 -6.14 0.72
N ALA A 105 -3.56 -5.99 2.01
CA ALA A 105 -3.97 -4.84 2.80
C ALA A 105 -3.29 -3.55 2.31
N ILE A 106 -2.03 -3.64 1.87
CA ILE A 106 -1.28 -2.52 1.29
C ILE A 106 -1.83 -2.17 -0.09
N GLU A 107 -2.05 -3.14 -0.98
CA GLU A 107 -2.63 -2.91 -2.31
C GLU A 107 -4.01 -2.25 -2.24
N ALA A 108 -4.85 -2.62 -1.27
CA ALA A 108 -6.17 -2.03 -1.07
C ALA A 108 -6.15 -0.53 -0.75
N MET A 109 -5.01 -0.01 -0.29
CA MET A 109 -4.80 1.41 0.03
C MET A 109 -4.26 2.23 -1.16
N MET A 110 -3.85 1.58 -2.25
CA MET A 110 -3.20 2.21 -3.41
C MET A 110 -4.18 2.58 -4.53
N VAL A 111 -5.45 2.81 -4.18
CA VAL A 111 -6.53 3.14 -5.14
C VAL A 111 -6.58 4.64 -5.42
#